data_ee4d92bcf555432ef62d289dc042518e
#
_entry.id   ee4d92bcf555432ef62d289dc042518e
#
_cell.length_a   1.000
_cell.length_b   1.000
_cell.length_c   1.000
_cell.angle_alpha   90.00
_cell.angle_beta   90.00
_cell.angle_gamma   90.00
#
_symmetry.space_group_name_H-M   'P 1'
#
loop_
_entity.id
_entity.type
_entity.pdbx_description
1 polymer ?
#
loop_
_entity_poly.entity_id
_entity_poly.type
_entity_poly.pdbx_seq_one_letter_code
_entity_poly.pdbx_strand_id
1 'polypeptide(L)'
;MPTLRQQKLVRINKLLAQSTNFSRREIDKLIDEQRVVVDNELVTKQGVQISINSIVKIDNKPINLKSDQQLNDIYIFNKPRGCLVTKSDPKNRKTIYEYIPKKNHNLISIGRLDYSSEGLLVLTNSGSFKRKMELPKNNFERVYK
;
A
#
# COMPACT_ATOMS: atom_id res chain seq x y z
N MET A 1 6.80 7.01 -37.13
CA MET A 1 5.71 7.43 -36.24
C MET A 1 5.99 6.85 -34.86
N PRO A 2 6.11 7.65 -33.83
CA PRO A 2 6.25 7.09 -32.50
C PRO A 2 4.93 6.44 -32.13
N THR A 3 4.95 5.15 -31.89
CA THR A 3 3.83 4.36 -31.38
C THR A 3 3.40 4.98 -30.05
N LEU A 4 2.18 5.51 -29.99
CA LEU A 4 1.54 5.94 -28.75
C LEU A 4 1.59 4.76 -27.77
N ARG A 5 2.57 4.77 -26.85
CA ARG A 5 2.56 3.86 -25.73
C ARG A 5 1.25 4.10 -25.00
N GLN A 6 0.35 3.14 -25.07
CA GLN A 6 -0.88 3.15 -24.28
C GLN A 6 -0.47 3.41 -22.83
N GLN A 7 -0.79 4.58 -22.33
CA GLN A 7 -0.48 4.95 -20.95
C GLN A 7 -1.27 4.00 -20.04
N LYS A 8 -0.57 3.16 -19.32
CA LYS A 8 -1.17 2.22 -18.38
C LYS A 8 -1.89 3.00 -17.29
N LEU A 9 -3.22 2.97 -17.32
CA LEU A 9 -4.05 3.57 -16.30
C LEU A 9 -4.11 2.67 -15.06
N VAL A 10 -4.02 3.27 -13.88
CA VAL A 10 -4.04 2.59 -12.59
C VAL A 10 -5.06 3.27 -11.68
N ARG A 11 -5.78 2.50 -10.87
CA ARG A 11 -6.69 3.06 -9.87
C ARG A 11 -5.95 4.03 -8.95
N ILE A 12 -6.48 5.22 -8.79
CA ILE A 12 -5.87 6.32 -8.03
C ILE A 12 -5.52 5.90 -6.60
N ASN A 13 -6.43 5.21 -5.90
CA ASN A 13 -6.17 4.77 -4.53
C ASN A 13 -5.04 3.74 -4.44
N LYS A 14 -4.87 2.88 -5.47
CA LYS A 14 -3.73 1.96 -5.52
C LYS A 14 -2.43 2.73 -5.72
N LEU A 15 -2.40 3.62 -6.68
CA LEU A 15 -1.19 4.36 -7.05
C LEU A 15 -0.73 5.29 -5.92
N LEU A 16 -1.67 5.99 -5.27
CA LEU A 16 -1.35 6.87 -4.15
C LEU A 16 -0.93 6.10 -2.89
N ALA A 17 -1.57 4.96 -2.59
CA ALA A 17 -1.15 4.12 -1.46
C ALA A 17 0.27 3.55 -1.63
N GLN A 18 0.71 3.32 -2.86
CA GLN A 18 2.09 2.92 -3.17
C GLN A 18 3.09 4.08 -3.01
N SER A 19 2.63 5.29 -3.23
CA SER A 19 3.45 6.50 -3.30
C SER A 19 3.49 7.31 -1.99
N THR A 20 2.63 6.96 -1.03
CA THR A 20 2.45 7.65 0.26
C THR A 20 2.37 6.67 1.41
N ASN A 21 2.25 7.17 2.63
CA ASN A 21 2.00 6.33 3.82
C ASN A 21 0.50 6.03 4.05
N PHE A 22 -0.39 6.59 3.24
CA PHE A 22 -1.82 6.32 3.35
C PHE A 22 -2.17 4.92 2.84
N SER A 23 -3.13 4.27 3.50
CA SER A 23 -3.77 3.07 2.97
C SER A 23 -4.75 3.43 1.84
N ARG A 24 -5.16 2.44 1.05
CA ARG A 24 -6.15 2.66 -0.02
C ARG A 24 -7.48 3.22 0.50
N ARG A 25 -7.94 2.78 1.69
CA ARG A 25 -9.16 3.29 2.33
C ARG A 25 -9.01 4.73 2.79
N GLU A 26 -7.84 5.10 3.32
CA GLU A 26 -7.56 6.50 3.68
C GLU A 26 -7.52 7.39 2.44
N ILE A 27 -6.96 6.93 1.32
CA ILE A 27 -7.03 7.67 0.05
C ILE A 27 -8.47 7.85 -0.42
N ASP A 28 -9.30 6.80 -0.37
CA ASP A 28 -10.71 6.90 -0.74
C ASP A 28 -11.44 7.93 0.15
N LYS A 29 -11.14 7.97 1.45
CA LYS A 29 -11.66 9.00 2.37
C LYS A 29 -11.16 10.41 2.02
N LEU A 30 -9.88 10.58 1.66
CA LEU A 30 -9.35 11.87 1.20
C LEU A 30 -10.03 12.37 -0.08
N ILE A 31 -10.43 11.46 -0.97
CA ILE A 31 -11.20 11.80 -2.18
C ILE A 31 -12.60 12.28 -1.79
N ASP A 32 -13.30 11.59 -0.88
CA ASP A 32 -14.63 11.99 -0.39
C ASP A 32 -14.57 13.35 0.32
N GLU A 33 -13.47 13.65 1.00
CA GLU A 33 -13.19 14.94 1.64
C GLU A 33 -12.72 16.03 0.65
N GLN A 34 -12.69 15.75 -0.68
CA GLN A 34 -12.28 16.68 -1.73
C GLN A 34 -10.86 17.23 -1.57
N ARG A 35 -9.93 16.41 -1.08
CA ARG A 35 -8.54 16.78 -0.78
C ARG A 35 -7.53 16.30 -1.83
N VAL A 36 -8.01 15.65 -2.90
CA VAL A 36 -7.16 15.07 -3.94
C VAL A 36 -7.40 15.78 -5.28
N VAL A 37 -6.34 16.28 -5.87
CA VAL A 37 -6.35 16.95 -7.18
C VAL A 37 -5.43 16.20 -8.15
N VAL A 38 -5.90 15.95 -9.36
CA VAL A 38 -5.15 15.32 -10.45
C VAL A 38 -5.18 16.20 -11.68
N ASP A 39 -4.02 16.54 -12.23
CA ASP A 39 -3.86 17.38 -13.43
C ASP A 39 -4.66 18.69 -13.33
N ASN A 40 -4.67 19.31 -12.14
CA ASN A 40 -5.42 20.51 -11.73
C ASN A 40 -6.95 20.35 -11.62
N GLU A 41 -7.49 19.14 -11.73
CA GLU A 41 -8.91 18.86 -11.53
C GLU A 41 -9.15 18.15 -10.19
N LEU A 42 -10.19 18.57 -9.47
CA LEU A 42 -10.58 17.96 -8.21
C LEU A 42 -11.18 16.56 -8.45
N VAL A 43 -10.65 15.56 -7.75
CA VAL A 43 -11.20 14.20 -7.80
C VAL A 43 -12.38 14.08 -6.85
N THR A 44 -13.58 13.87 -7.39
CA THR A 44 -14.83 13.81 -6.61
C THR A 44 -15.40 12.40 -6.50
N LYS A 45 -14.82 11.42 -7.18
CA LYS A 45 -15.32 10.03 -7.19
C LYS A 45 -14.19 9.05 -6.92
N GLN A 46 -14.47 8.07 -6.09
CA GLN A 46 -13.58 6.93 -5.87
C GLN A 46 -13.46 6.06 -7.14
N GLY A 47 -12.37 5.28 -7.23
CA GLY A 47 -12.19 4.32 -8.33
C GLY A 47 -11.71 4.91 -9.65
N VAL A 48 -11.49 6.21 -9.75
CA VAL A 48 -10.90 6.86 -10.91
C VAL A 48 -9.56 6.23 -11.27
N GLN A 49 -9.30 6.09 -12.55
CA GLN A 49 -8.02 5.59 -13.07
C GLN A 49 -7.20 6.77 -13.62
N ILE A 50 -5.94 6.81 -13.24
CA ILE A 50 -5.00 7.86 -13.65
C ILE A 50 -3.71 7.26 -14.21
N SER A 51 -2.97 8.06 -14.97
CA SER A 51 -1.63 7.71 -15.45
C SER A 51 -0.59 7.86 -14.33
N ILE A 52 0.48 7.04 -14.39
CA ILE A 52 1.66 7.26 -13.55
C ILE A 52 2.34 8.62 -13.78
N ASN A 53 2.08 9.24 -14.93
CA ASN A 53 2.63 10.54 -15.32
C ASN A 53 1.72 11.71 -14.92
N SER A 54 0.55 11.45 -14.35
CA SER A 54 -0.35 12.50 -13.86
C SER A 54 0.27 13.30 -12.71
N ILE A 55 -0.02 14.58 -12.64
CA ILE A 55 0.38 15.46 -11.55
C ILE A 55 -0.68 15.37 -10.46
N VAL A 56 -0.32 14.77 -9.33
CA VAL A 56 -1.26 14.57 -8.21
C VAL A 56 -0.84 15.41 -7.01
N LYS A 57 -1.83 16.04 -6.37
CA LYS A 57 -1.66 16.76 -5.10
C LYS A 57 -2.66 16.25 -4.07
N ILE A 58 -2.21 16.15 -2.82
CA ILE A 58 -3.04 15.92 -1.64
C ILE A 58 -2.81 17.11 -0.71
N ASP A 59 -3.89 17.79 -0.29
CA ASP A 59 -3.81 19.02 0.51
C ASP A 59 -2.85 20.06 -0.11
N ASN A 60 -2.94 20.25 -1.42
CA ASN A 60 -2.05 21.12 -2.22
C ASN A 60 -0.56 20.72 -2.25
N LYS A 61 -0.18 19.60 -1.62
CA LYS A 61 1.19 19.09 -1.64
C LYS A 61 1.38 18.10 -2.79
N PRO A 62 2.38 18.30 -3.67
CA PRO A 62 2.63 17.40 -4.78
C PRO A 62 3.05 16.01 -4.28
N ILE A 63 2.56 14.97 -4.93
CA ILE A 63 2.90 13.58 -4.66
C ILE A 63 3.76 13.03 -5.79
N ASN A 64 4.92 12.49 -5.44
CA ASN A 64 5.76 11.77 -6.39
C ASN A 64 5.23 10.33 -6.56
N LEU A 65 4.59 10.08 -7.71
CA LEU A 65 4.00 8.79 -8.03
C LEU A 65 5.07 7.73 -8.28
N LYS A 66 4.88 6.53 -7.73
CA LYS A 66 5.77 5.38 -7.90
C LYS A 66 5.05 4.25 -8.63
N SER A 67 5.66 3.70 -9.67
CA SER A 67 5.14 2.51 -10.34
C SER A 67 5.41 1.23 -9.53
N ASP A 68 4.62 0.17 -9.77
CA ASP A 68 4.86 -1.16 -9.18
C ASP A 68 6.28 -1.70 -9.50
N GLN A 69 6.87 -1.31 -10.64
CA GLN A 69 8.21 -1.73 -11.05
C GLN A 69 9.33 -1.08 -10.21
N GLN A 70 9.02 0.05 -9.56
CA GLN A 70 9.96 0.75 -8.66
C GLN A 70 9.83 0.27 -7.21
N LEU A 71 8.90 -0.65 -6.94
CA LEU A 71 8.56 -1.13 -5.60
C LEU A 71 9.04 -2.57 -5.45
N ASN A 72 10.31 -2.74 -5.05
CA ASN A 72 10.93 -4.07 -4.91
C ASN A 72 11.51 -4.31 -3.52
N ASP A 73 11.13 -3.50 -2.54
CA ASP A 73 11.65 -3.67 -1.18
C ASP A 73 10.96 -4.85 -0.49
N ILE A 74 11.76 -5.71 0.09
CA ILE A 74 11.33 -6.83 0.92
C ILE A 74 12.02 -6.70 2.26
N TYR A 75 11.22 -6.70 3.32
CA TYR A 75 11.68 -6.61 4.70
C TYR A 75 11.25 -7.85 5.47
N ILE A 76 12.15 -8.35 6.27
CA ILE A 76 11.89 -9.44 7.21
C ILE A 76 11.68 -8.81 8.58
N PHE A 77 10.56 -9.12 9.21
CA PHE A 77 10.18 -8.65 10.53
C PHE A 77 9.94 -9.84 11.45
N ASN A 78 10.62 -9.86 12.58
CA ASN A 78 10.32 -10.82 13.65
C ASN A 78 9.17 -10.24 14.49
N LYS A 79 7.95 -10.69 14.18
CA LYS A 79 6.75 -10.21 14.87
C LYS A 79 6.74 -10.69 16.31
N PRO A 80 6.65 -9.80 17.32
CA PRO A 80 6.41 -10.20 18.69
C PRO A 80 4.97 -10.61 18.94
N ARG A 81 4.71 -11.33 20.02
CA ARG A 81 3.35 -11.57 20.54
C ARG A 81 2.72 -10.26 21.00
N GLY A 82 1.40 -10.22 21.05
CA GLY A 82 0.65 -9.07 21.59
C GLY A 82 0.55 -7.88 20.65
N CYS A 83 0.72 -8.06 19.33
CA CYS A 83 0.42 -7.03 18.34
C CYS A 83 -0.30 -7.59 17.13
N LEU A 84 -1.13 -6.75 16.49
CA LEU A 84 -1.92 -7.07 15.32
C LEU A 84 -1.15 -6.75 14.02
N VAL A 85 -1.39 -7.56 13.00
CA VAL A 85 -0.89 -7.31 11.64
C VAL A 85 -1.92 -6.46 10.87
N THR A 86 -2.01 -5.19 11.23
CA THR A 86 -2.90 -4.20 10.61
C THR A 86 -2.33 -2.80 10.75
N LYS A 87 -2.68 -1.90 9.84
CA LYS A 87 -2.29 -0.47 9.93
C LYS A 87 -3.11 0.29 10.97
N SER A 88 -4.33 -0.14 11.24
CA SER A 88 -5.21 0.48 12.23
C SER A 88 -6.07 -0.56 12.93
N ASP A 89 -6.40 -0.31 14.18
CA ASP A 89 -7.32 -1.13 14.96
C ASP A 89 -8.34 -0.24 15.66
N PRO A 90 -9.65 -0.47 15.49
CA PRO A 90 -10.69 0.34 16.14
C PRO A 90 -10.65 0.32 17.67
N LYS A 91 -10.04 -0.73 18.24
CA LYS A 91 -9.88 -0.89 19.70
C LYS A 91 -8.54 -0.38 20.22
N ASN A 92 -7.75 0.32 19.38
CA ASN A 92 -6.44 0.87 19.71
C ASN A 92 -5.46 -0.15 20.33
N ARG A 93 -5.54 -1.43 19.95
CA ARG A 93 -4.56 -2.43 20.34
C ARG A 93 -3.26 -2.22 19.55
N LYS A 94 -2.15 -2.60 20.14
CA LYS A 94 -0.84 -2.52 19.47
C LYS A 94 -0.85 -3.19 18.11
N THR A 95 -0.21 -2.54 17.14
CA THR A 95 -0.01 -3.08 15.79
C THR A 95 1.47 -3.25 15.48
N ILE A 96 1.80 -4.00 14.44
CA ILE A 96 3.20 -4.14 13.99
C ILE A 96 3.83 -2.80 13.61
N TYR A 97 3.02 -1.81 13.20
CA TYR A 97 3.52 -0.51 12.77
C TYR A 97 4.06 0.36 13.91
N GLU A 98 3.79 0.02 15.17
CA GLU A 98 4.44 0.65 16.32
C GLU A 98 5.92 0.25 16.48
N TYR A 99 6.30 -0.89 15.90
CA TYR A 99 7.68 -1.39 15.87
C TYR A 99 8.45 -1.02 14.59
N ILE A 100 7.74 -0.53 13.56
CA ILE A 100 8.30 -0.20 12.26
C ILE A 100 8.54 1.31 12.17
N PRO A 101 9.73 1.77 11.75
CA PRO A 101 9.98 3.20 11.57
C PRO A 101 8.94 3.87 10.67
N LYS A 102 8.51 5.09 11.01
CA LYS A 102 7.45 5.81 10.28
C LYS A 102 7.72 5.94 8.77
N LYS A 103 8.98 6.08 8.36
CA LYS A 103 9.38 6.12 6.95
C LYS A 103 9.01 4.85 6.17
N ASN A 104 8.79 3.74 6.85
CA ASN A 104 8.47 2.42 6.31
C ASN A 104 6.99 2.04 6.50
N HIS A 105 6.11 2.96 6.90
CA HIS A 105 4.69 2.68 7.10
C HIS A 105 3.93 2.44 5.78
N ASN A 106 4.55 2.69 4.63
CA ASN A 106 4.04 2.28 3.32
C ASN A 106 4.15 0.77 3.07
N LEU A 107 4.96 0.05 3.85
CA LEU A 107 5.08 -1.40 3.74
C LEU A 107 3.76 -2.10 4.10
N ILE A 108 3.51 -3.20 3.42
CA ILE A 108 2.34 -4.07 3.61
C ILE A 108 2.82 -5.49 3.95
N SER A 109 2.13 -6.17 4.86
CA SER A 109 2.48 -7.54 5.22
C SER A 109 2.05 -8.53 4.15
N ILE A 110 2.87 -9.56 3.93
CA ILE A 110 2.54 -10.75 3.15
C ILE A 110 2.02 -11.80 4.13
N GLY A 111 0.71 -12.02 4.09
CA GLY A 111 0.03 -12.82 5.10
C GLY A 111 -0.08 -12.11 6.45
N ARG A 112 -0.55 -12.84 7.42
CA ARG A 112 -0.72 -12.36 8.80
C ARG A 112 -0.38 -13.46 9.79
N LEU A 113 0.13 -13.05 10.94
CA LEU A 113 0.21 -13.85 12.13
C LEU A 113 -0.81 -13.34 13.16
N ASP A 114 -1.39 -14.22 13.93
CA ASP A 114 -2.37 -13.88 14.96
C ASP A 114 -1.76 -13.01 16.07
N TYR A 115 -2.60 -12.41 16.88
CA TYR A 115 -2.20 -11.55 18.00
C TYR A 115 -1.24 -12.26 18.96
N SER A 116 -1.53 -13.51 19.29
CA SER A 116 -0.74 -14.36 20.20
C SER A 116 0.44 -15.06 19.52
N SER A 117 0.52 -15.04 18.19
CA SER A 117 1.61 -15.68 17.44
C SER A 117 2.80 -14.76 17.29
N GLU A 118 3.99 -15.34 17.19
CA GLU A 118 5.26 -14.64 16.96
C GLU A 118 6.03 -15.28 15.82
N GLY A 119 7.03 -14.58 15.30
CA GLY A 119 7.98 -15.09 14.32
C GLY A 119 8.00 -14.34 13.01
N LEU A 120 8.41 -15.02 11.96
CA LEU A 120 8.69 -14.43 10.65
C LEU A 120 7.43 -13.84 10.00
N LEU A 121 7.51 -12.54 9.72
CA LEU A 121 6.56 -11.82 8.89
C LEU A 121 7.31 -11.08 7.78
N VAL A 122 6.91 -11.28 6.54
CA VAL A 122 7.49 -10.57 5.40
C VAL A 122 6.66 -9.33 5.10
N LEU A 123 7.33 -8.21 4.90
CA LEU A 123 6.74 -6.93 4.52
C LEU A 123 7.29 -6.51 3.16
N THR A 124 6.49 -5.82 2.37
CA THR A 124 6.89 -5.29 1.07
C THR A 124 6.17 -3.99 0.76
N ASN A 125 6.73 -3.18 -0.11
CA ASN A 125 6.04 -2.03 -0.70
C ASN A 125 5.34 -2.38 -2.03
N SER A 126 5.48 -3.61 -2.54
CA SER A 126 4.89 -4.07 -3.80
C SER A 126 3.60 -4.88 -3.57
N GLY A 127 2.47 -4.31 -3.97
CA GLY A 127 1.18 -5.01 -3.92
C GLY A 127 1.09 -6.19 -4.89
N SER A 128 1.78 -6.15 -6.02
CA SER A 128 1.85 -7.24 -6.99
C SER A 128 2.67 -8.41 -6.43
N PHE A 129 3.79 -8.14 -5.77
CA PHE A 129 4.59 -9.15 -5.08
C PHE A 129 3.80 -9.81 -3.93
N LYS A 130 3.16 -8.99 -3.07
CA LYS A 130 2.26 -9.50 -2.03
C LYS A 130 1.23 -10.47 -2.60
N ARG A 131 0.50 -10.05 -3.66
CA ARG A 131 -0.50 -10.90 -4.31
C ARG A 131 0.09 -12.21 -4.82
N LYS A 132 1.25 -12.16 -5.48
CA LYS A 132 1.95 -13.37 -5.96
C LYS A 132 2.24 -14.34 -4.81
N MET A 133 2.71 -13.83 -3.67
CA MET A 133 3.05 -14.64 -2.51
C MET A 133 1.83 -15.20 -1.76
N GLU A 134 0.68 -14.53 -1.83
CA GLU A 134 -0.54 -14.94 -1.10
C GLU A 134 -1.48 -15.84 -1.90
N LEU A 135 -1.38 -15.85 -3.25
CA LEU A 135 -2.26 -16.65 -4.09
C LEU A 135 -2.04 -18.15 -3.85
N PRO A 136 -3.09 -18.92 -3.48
CA PRO A 136 -2.98 -20.35 -3.18
C PRO A 136 -2.39 -21.16 -4.33
N LYS A 137 -2.67 -20.79 -5.59
CA LYS A 137 -2.15 -21.45 -6.80
C LYS A 137 -0.62 -21.49 -6.90
N ASN A 138 0.08 -20.62 -6.18
CA ASN A 138 1.54 -20.54 -6.22
C ASN A 138 2.20 -21.47 -5.19
N ASN A 139 1.42 -22.16 -4.33
CA ASN A 139 1.84 -23.21 -3.40
C ASN A 139 3.09 -22.85 -2.56
N PHE A 140 3.24 -21.61 -2.13
CA PHE A 140 4.31 -21.26 -1.21
C PHE A 140 4.06 -21.92 0.15
N GLU A 141 5.01 -22.77 0.56
CA GLU A 141 4.94 -23.46 1.84
C GLU A 141 5.12 -22.50 3.02
N ARG A 142 4.36 -22.71 4.08
CA ARG A 142 4.47 -21.96 5.33
C ARG A 142 4.55 -22.97 6.48
N VAL A 143 5.67 -22.93 7.18
CA VAL A 143 5.93 -23.85 8.30
C VAL A 143 5.67 -23.13 9.62
N TYR A 144 4.87 -23.76 10.48
CA TYR A 144 4.56 -23.30 11.83
C TYR A 144 5.07 -24.33 12.85
N LYS A 145 5.56 -23.83 14.01
CA LYS A 145 5.96 -24.66 15.16
C LYS A 145 5.02 -24.42 16.33
#